data_a02ba23c488c0efd5fca839d8423cb5f
#
_entry.id   a02ba23c488c0efd5fca839d8423cb5f
#
_cell.length_a   1.000
_cell.length_b   1.000
_cell.length_c   1.000
_cell.angle_alpha   90.00
_cell.angle_beta   90.00
_cell.angle_gamma   90.00
#
_symmetry.space_group_name_H-M   'P 1'
#
loop_
_entity.id
_entity.type
_entity.pdbx_description
1 polymer ?
#
loop_
_entity_poly.entity_id
_entity_poly.type
_entity_poly.pdbx_seq_one_letter_code
_entity_poly.pdbx_strand_id
1 'polypeptide(L)'
;MNFKKNAVLFFLLSLFSKCFLLAQEKHYYQTDFSALEFETRRLAIFNRIGNNAIALIQSAPSVAGFKVFRQTNTFYYLCGLEEGHAYLLLNGKNRSTTLYLPHREEARERNQGKILSADDADLVKKITGVNRVRPLELLGNDLIGTGLINGKTPLLFTPLSPAEMGNDSRDEILHGHA
;
A
#
# COMPACT_ATOMS: atom_id res chain seq x y z
N MET A 1 -31.58 53.65 -5.88
CA MET A 1 -31.46 52.73 -7.02
C MET A 1 -30.25 51.78 -6.87
N ASN A 2 -29.75 51.57 -5.67
CA ASN A 2 -28.56 50.72 -5.46
C ASN A 2 -28.81 49.41 -4.69
N PHE A 3 -30.00 49.22 -4.14
CA PHE A 3 -30.32 48.06 -3.31
C PHE A 3 -30.30 46.72 -4.10
N LYS A 4 -30.83 46.72 -5.34
CA LYS A 4 -30.83 45.53 -6.18
C LYS A 4 -29.43 45.11 -6.67
N LYS A 5 -28.54 46.08 -6.92
CA LYS A 5 -27.15 45.80 -7.32
C LYS A 5 -26.33 45.18 -6.17
N ASN A 6 -26.53 45.67 -4.94
CA ASN A 6 -25.85 45.14 -3.76
C ASN A 6 -26.36 43.74 -3.40
N ALA A 7 -27.65 43.45 -3.57
CA ALA A 7 -28.20 42.11 -3.33
C ALA A 7 -27.68 41.09 -4.33
N VAL A 8 -27.52 41.44 -5.60
CA VAL A 8 -26.94 40.55 -6.64
C VAL A 8 -25.43 40.31 -6.35
N LEU A 9 -24.71 41.34 -5.94
CA LEU A 9 -23.29 41.20 -5.58
C LEU A 9 -23.10 40.31 -4.36
N PHE A 10 -23.97 40.43 -3.35
CA PHE A 10 -23.95 39.56 -2.16
C PHE A 10 -24.27 38.10 -2.51
N PHE A 11 -25.21 37.88 -3.43
CA PHE A 11 -25.57 36.53 -3.88
C PHE A 11 -24.46 35.89 -4.68
N LEU A 12 -23.79 36.64 -5.55
CA LEU A 12 -22.61 36.18 -6.30
C LEU A 12 -21.42 35.87 -5.37
N LEU A 13 -21.15 36.71 -4.35
CA LEU A 13 -20.11 36.44 -3.36
C LEU A 13 -20.41 35.20 -2.52
N SER A 14 -21.67 34.96 -2.17
CA SER A 14 -22.13 33.78 -1.43
C SER A 14 -22.02 32.49 -2.27
N LEU A 15 -22.23 32.54 -3.57
CA LEU A 15 -21.99 31.42 -4.48
C LEU A 15 -20.50 31.13 -4.67
N PHE A 16 -19.65 32.15 -4.75
CA PHE A 16 -18.20 31.99 -4.81
C PHE A 16 -17.65 31.40 -3.52
N SER A 17 -18.17 31.79 -2.36
CA SER A 17 -17.77 31.23 -1.06
C SER A 17 -18.07 29.72 -0.93
N LYS A 18 -19.14 29.23 -1.55
CA LYS A 18 -19.46 27.79 -1.57
C LYS A 18 -18.57 26.98 -2.50
N CYS A 19 -18.07 27.59 -3.58
CA CYS A 19 -17.09 26.93 -4.47
C CYS A 19 -15.72 26.70 -3.80
N PHE A 20 -15.30 27.56 -2.88
CA PHE A 20 -14.02 27.39 -2.15
C PHE A 20 -14.07 26.35 -1.04
N LEU A 21 -15.26 25.91 -0.60
CA LEU A 21 -15.43 24.87 0.43
C LEU A 21 -15.37 23.45 -0.12
N LEU A 22 -15.26 23.27 -1.43
CA LEU A 22 -14.94 22.00 -2.08
C LEU A 22 -13.43 21.85 -2.29
N ALA A 23 -12.61 22.35 -1.35
CA ALA A 23 -11.23 21.93 -1.25
C ALA A 23 -11.26 20.43 -0.98
N GLN A 24 -11.06 19.64 -2.01
CA GLN A 24 -10.90 18.19 -1.91
C GLN A 24 -9.87 17.93 -0.81
N GLU A 25 -10.28 17.29 0.29
CA GLU A 25 -9.33 16.80 1.29
C GLU A 25 -8.33 15.92 0.54
N LYS A 26 -7.11 16.42 0.39
CA LYS A 26 -6.04 15.67 -0.25
C LYS A 26 -5.69 14.51 0.67
N HIS A 27 -6.25 13.34 0.38
CA HIS A 27 -5.88 12.13 1.09
C HIS A 27 -4.39 11.84 0.83
N TYR A 28 -3.70 11.37 1.86
CA TYR A 28 -2.30 10.91 1.75
C TYR A 28 -2.20 9.44 1.34
N TYR A 29 -3.29 8.88 0.84
CA TYR A 29 -3.42 7.55 0.25
C TYR A 29 -4.33 7.62 -0.97
N GLN A 30 -4.23 6.60 -1.84
CA GLN A 30 -5.04 6.51 -3.04
C GLN A 30 -6.54 6.34 -2.73
N THR A 31 -7.40 6.93 -3.54
CA THR A 31 -8.86 6.83 -3.45
C THR A 31 -9.52 6.38 -4.75
N ASP A 32 -8.72 6.09 -5.79
CA ASP A 32 -9.20 5.75 -7.14
C ASP A 32 -9.75 4.33 -7.21
N PHE A 33 -9.19 3.41 -6.39
CA PHE A 33 -9.61 2.02 -6.33
C PHE A 33 -10.19 1.69 -4.96
N SER A 34 -11.28 0.91 -4.95
CA SER A 34 -11.89 0.44 -3.73
C SER A 34 -11.12 -0.74 -3.12
N ALA A 35 -11.29 -0.97 -1.82
CA ALA A 35 -10.78 -2.16 -1.13
C ALA A 35 -11.22 -3.47 -1.81
N LEU A 36 -12.48 -3.53 -2.28
CA LEU A 36 -13.03 -4.68 -3.00
C LEU A 36 -12.29 -4.98 -4.31
N GLU A 37 -11.85 -3.95 -5.02
CA GLU A 37 -11.04 -4.13 -6.23
C GLU A 37 -9.71 -4.82 -5.91
N PHE A 38 -9.01 -4.39 -4.87
CA PHE A 38 -7.77 -5.03 -4.44
C PHE A 38 -8.00 -6.46 -3.93
N GLU A 39 -9.10 -6.72 -3.22
CA GLU A 39 -9.49 -8.08 -2.82
C GLU A 39 -9.70 -8.97 -4.04
N THR A 40 -10.41 -8.49 -5.05
CA THR A 40 -10.67 -9.23 -6.30
C THR A 40 -9.37 -9.58 -7.02
N ARG A 41 -8.42 -8.65 -7.10
CA ARG A 41 -7.10 -8.88 -7.69
C ARG A 41 -6.31 -9.96 -6.93
N ARG A 42 -6.33 -9.93 -5.59
CA ARG A 42 -5.69 -10.96 -4.76
C ARG A 42 -6.39 -12.31 -4.86
N LEU A 43 -7.72 -12.34 -5.01
CA LEU A 43 -8.45 -13.59 -5.25
C LEU A 43 -7.99 -14.30 -6.52
N ALA A 44 -7.68 -13.57 -7.59
CA ALA A 44 -7.12 -14.14 -8.81
C ALA A 44 -5.76 -14.81 -8.55
N ILE A 45 -4.92 -14.25 -7.67
CA ILE A 45 -3.66 -14.88 -7.27
C ILE A 45 -3.91 -16.13 -6.44
N PHE A 46 -4.78 -16.10 -5.44
CA PHE A 46 -5.12 -17.29 -4.64
C PHE A 46 -5.61 -18.45 -5.50
N ASN A 47 -6.38 -18.17 -6.54
CA ASN A 47 -6.87 -19.19 -7.46
C ASN A 47 -5.73 -19.84 -8.27
N ARG A 48 -4.64 -19.12 -8.52
CA ARG A 48 -3.47 -19.61 -9.25
C ARG A 48 -2.47 -20.35 -8.37
N ILE A 49 -2.17 -19.83 -7.18
CA ILE A 49 -1.18 -20.45 -6.27
C ILE A 49 -1.74 -21.69 -5.56
N GLY A 50 -3.07 -21.79 -5.42
CA GLY A 50 -3.72 -22.90 -4.75
C GLY A 50 -3.53 -22.93 -3.25
N ASN A 51 -3.81 -24.09 -2.63
CA ASN A 51 -3.85 -24.23 -1.17
C ASN A 51 -2.49 -24.60 -0.53
N ASN A 52 -1.48 -24.91 -1.34
CA ASN A 52 -0.17 -25.36 -0.88
C ASN A 52 0.94 -24.38 -1.26
N ALA A 53 0.62 -23.10 -1.29
CA ALA A 53 1.58 -22.07 -1.63
C ALA A 53 1.31 -20.79 -0.84
N ILE A 54 2.36 -19.98 -0.73
CA ILE A 54 2.30 -18.59 -0.28
C ILE A 54 2.89 -17.71 -1.38
N ALA A 55 2.46 -16.45 -1.43
CA ALA A 55 3.10 -15.45 -2.26
C ALA A 55 3.56 -14.29 -1.37
N LEU A 56 4.81 -13.91 -1.50
CA LEU A 56 5.43 -12.77 -0.80
C LEU A 56 5.79 -11.70 -1.83
N ILE A 57 5.15 -10.55 -1.72
CA ILE A 57 5.31 -9.43 -2.64
C ILE A 57 5.97 -8.28 -1.89
N GLN A 58 7.13 -7.88 -2.36
CA GLN A 58 7.89 -6.76 -1.77
C GLN A 58 7.47 -5.44 -2.39
N SER A 59 7.40 -4.39 -1.57
CA SER A 59 7.31 -3.00 -2.03
C SER A 59 8.66 -2.49 -2.53
N ALA A 60 8.66 -1.34 -3.20
CA ALA A 60 9.88 -0.64 -3.52
C ALA A 60 10.62 -0.21 -2.23
N PRO A 61 11.97 -0.13 -2.25
CA PRO A 61 12.73 0.44 -1.15
C PRO A 61 12.44 1.94 -1.01
N SER A 62 12.62 2.48 0.20
CA SER A 62 12.58 3.93 0.39
C SER A 62 13.69 4.61 -0.41
N VAL A 63 13.35 5.72 -1.03
CA VAL A 63 14.32 6.53 -1.77
C VAL A 63 14.99 7.55 -0.85
N ALA A 64 16.29 7.76 -1.04
CA ALA A 64 17.05 8.78 -0.33
C ALA A 64 17.11 10.09 -1.14
N GLY A 65 17.17 11.22 -0.44
CA GLY A 65 17.33 12.55 -1.05
C GLY A 65 16.04 13.06 -1.71
N PHE A 66 16.19 13.83 -2.78
CA PHE A 66 15.08 14.49 -3.50
C PHE A 66 14.45 13.63 -4.61
N LYS A 67 14.63 12.31 -4.57
CA LYS A 67 14.01 11.42 -5.54
C LYS A 67 12.54 11.21 -5.22
N VAL A 68 11.70 11.19 -6.25
CA VAL A 68 10.29 10.83 -6.09
C VAL A 68 10.18 9.33 -5.87
N PHE A 69 9.52 8.92 -4.80
CA PHE A 69 9.22 7.51 -4.54
C PHE A 69 8.28 6.97 -5.62
N ARG A 70 8.58 5.79 -6.11
CA ARG A 70 7.72 5.04 -7.02
C ARG A 70 7.60 3.62 -6.53
N GLN A 71 6.36 3.19 -6.32
CA GLN A 71 6.07 1.83 -5.91
C GLN A 71 6.28 0.83 -7.05
N THR A 72 6.60 -0.43 -6.70
CA THR A 72 6.56 -1.52 -7.67
C THR A 72 5.13 -1.73 -8.19
N ASN A 73 5.00 -1.98 -9.50
CA ASN A 73 3.69 -2.15 -10.12
C ASN A 73 2.89 -3.29 -9.48
N THR A 74 3.55 -4.40 -9.16
CA THR A 74 2.91 -5.58 -8.57
C THR A 74 2.36 -5.29 -7.17
N PHE A 75 3.15 -4.64 -6.31
CA PHE A 75 2.71 -4.30 -4.96
C PHE A 75 1.55 -3.31 -4.99
N TYR A 76 1.69 -2.22 -5.77
CA TYR A 76 0.61 -1.23 -5.91
C TYR A 76 -0.67 -1.83 -6.48
N TYR A 77 -0.56 -2.67 -7.52
CA TYR A 77 -1.71 -3.36 -8.13
C TYR A 77 -2.50 -4.19 -7.12
N LEU A 78 -1.83 -4.79 -6.12
CA LEU A 78 -2.44 -5.70 -5.17
C LEU A 78 -2.96 -5.04 -3.88
N CYS A 79 -2.47 -3.86 -3.52
CA CYS A 79 -2.89 -3.21 -2.27
C CYS A 79 -3.03 -1.68 -2.34
N GLY A 80 -2.58 -1.03 -3.41
CA GLY A 80 -2.74 0.41 -3.60
C GLY A 80 -1.92 1.29 -2.65
N LEU A 81 -0.91 0.74 -1.97
CA LEU A 81 -0.08 1.52 -1.04
C LEU A 81 1.21 1.99 -1.69
N GLU A 82 1.58 3.21 -1.36
CA GLU A 82 2.84 3.85 -1.76
C GLU A 82 3.81 3.96 -0.59
N GLU A 83 3.95 2.86 0.19
CA GLU A 83 4.89 2.79 1.31
C GLU A 83 6.08 1.91 0.96
N GLY A 84 7.28 2.41 1.26
CA GLY A 84 8.53 1.66 1.07
C GLY A 84 8.78 0.65 2.19
N HIS A 85 9.63 -0.36 1.91
CA HIS A 85 9.98 -1.42 2.85
C HIS A 85 8.80 -2.18 3.43
N ALA A 86 7.74 -2.34 2.66
CA ALA A 86 6.56 -3.10 3.03
C ALA A 86 6.52 -4.47 2.34
N TYR A 87 5.79 -5.41 2.92
CA TYR A 87 5.60 -6.74 2.33
C TYR A 87 4.13 -7.15 2.40
N LEU A 88 3.66 -7.76 1.32
CA LEU A 88 2.33 -8.34 1.23
C LEU A 88 2.45 -9.86 1.17
N LEU A 89 1.98 -10.56 2.20
CA LEU A 89 1.96 -12.02 2.29
C LEU A 89 0.56 -12.54 1.97
N LEU A 90 0.44 -13.33 0.91
CA LEU A 90 -0.77 -14.07 0.55
C LEU A 90 -0.59 -15.54 0.95
N ASN A 91 -1.39 -16.03 1.87
CA ASN A 91 -1.36 -17.43 2.29
C ASN A 91 -2.48 -18.20 1.59
N GLY A 92 -2.12 -19.08 0.66
CA GLY A 92 -3.07 -19.86 -0.13
C GLY A 92 -3.87 -20.85 0.70
N LYS A 93 -3.29 -21.42 1.78
CA LYS A 93 -3.94 -22.42 2.62
C LYS A 93 -5.24 -21.92 3.25
N ASN A 94 -5.23 -20.71 3.77
CA ASN A 94 -6.39 -20.09 4.43
C ASN A 94 -6.94 -18.90 3.66
N ARG A 95 -6.40 -18.62 2.45
CA ARG A 95 -6.77 -17.50 1.59
C ARG A 95 -6.74 -16.15 2.30
N SER A 96 -5.75 -15.97 3.18
CA SER A 96 -5.60 -14.74 3.96
C SER A 96 -4.44 -13.89 3.46
N THR A 97 -4.61 -12.59 3.59
CA THR A 97 -3.63 -11.58 3.22
C THR A 97 -3.16 -10.85 4.47
N THR A 98 -1.85 -10.77 4.64
CA THR A 98 -1.22 -9.97 5.70
C THR A 98 -0.30 -8.94 5.06
N LEU A 99 -0.46 -7.70 5.45
CA LEU A 99 0.41 -6.60 5.04
C LEU A 99 1.34 -6.24 6.20
N TYR A 100 2.62 -6.21 5.94
CA TYR A 100 3.66 -5.82 6.89
C TYR A 100 4.15 -4.43 6.54
N LEU A 101 4.09 -3.52 7.50
CA LEU A 101 4.49 -2.13 7.36
C LEU A 101 5.52 -1.75 8.42
N PRO A 102 6.41 -0.81 8.11
CA PRO A 102 7.22 -0.17 9.13
C PRO A 102 6.35 0.51 10.19
N HIS A 103 6.89 0.68 11.39
CA HIS A 103 6.31 1.58 12.38
C HIS A 103 6.40 3.04 11.91
N ARG A 104 5.54 3.87 12.49
CA ARG A 104 5.56 5.30 12.25
C ARG A 104 6.89 5.91 12.67
N GLU A 105 7.45 6.71 11.79
CA GLU A 105 8.67 7.47 12.03
C GLU A 105 8.37 8.97 11.90
N GLU A 106 8.24 9.65 13.04
CA GLU A 106 7.87 11.07 13.07
C GLU A 106 8.86 11.98 12.33
N ALA A 107 10.15 11.63 12.34
CA ALA A 107 11.17 12.38 11.61
C ALA A 107 10.93 12.32 10.10
N ARG A 108 10.52 11.16 9.61
CA ARG A 108 10.18 10.95 8.21
C ARG A 108 8.90 11.69 7.83
N GLU A 109 7.86 11.61 8.66
CA GLU A 109 6.60 12.34 8.43
C GLU A 109 6.78 13.87 8.40
N ARG A 110 7.67 14.42 9.22
CA ARG A 110 7.99 15.87 9.18
C ARG A 110 8.60 16.29 7.84
N ASN A 111 9.36 15.43 7.20
CA ASN A 111 10.05 15.73 5.95
C ASN A 111 9.27 15.39 4.69
N GLN A 112 8.49 14.33 4.72
CA GLN A 112 7.81 13.75 3.55
C GLN A 112 6.29 13.92 3.59
N GLY A 113 5.73 14.39 4.71
CA GLY A 113 4.29 14.40 4.97
C GLY A 113 3.81 13.09 5.59
N LYS A 114 2.52 13.04 5.89
CA LYS A 114 1.91 11.87 6.53
C LYS A 114 1.96 10.65 5.60
N ILE A 115 2.38 9.51 6.16
CA ILE A 115 2.51 8.23 5.49
C ILE A 115 1.76 7.15 6.29
N LEU A 116 1.37 6.06 5.62
CA LEU A 116 0.73 4.93 6.28
C LEU A 116 1.78 4.02 6.93
N SER A 117 1.47 3.53 8.13
CA SER A 117 2.37 2.72 8.95
C SER A 117 1.62 1.53 9.56
N ALA A 118 2.33 0.65 10.25
CA ALA A 118 1.72 -0.42 11.03
C ALA A 118 0.78 0.11 12.13
N ASP A 119 1.01 1.35 12.59
CA ASP A 119 0.21 1.99 13.64
C ASP A 119 -1.16 2.48 13.12
N ASP A 120 -1.34 2.56 11.79
CA ASP A 120 -2.60 2.91 11.13
C ASP A 120 -3.39 1.67 10.68
N ALA A 121 -3.24 0.53 11.36
CA ALA A 121 -3.73 -0.78 10.91
C ALA A 121 -5.21 -0.80 10.48
N ASP A 122 -6.10 -0.12 11.20
CA ASP A 122 -7.53 -0.12 10.87
C ASP A 122 -7.83 0.68 9.61
N LEU A 123 -7.18 1.82 9.41
CA LEU A 123 -7.30 2.59 8.19
C LEU A 123 -6.74 1.80 7.00
N VAL A 124 -5.55 1.20 7.16
CA VAL A 124 -4.93 0.39 6.11
C VAL A 124 -5.81 -0.79 5.72
N LYS A 125 -6.39 -1.53 6.67
CA LYS A 125 -7.36 -2.59 6.36
C LYS A 125 -8.56 -2.06 5.59
N LYS A 126 -9.09 -0.93 6.01
CA LYS A 126 -10.26 -0.31 5.37
C LYS A 126 -10.03 0.05 3.90
N ILE A 127 -8.86 0.61 3.58
CA ILE A 127 -8.57 1.10 2.22
C ILE A 127 -8.00 0.03 1.28
N THR A 128 -7.38 -1.02 1.83
CA THR A 128 -6.73 -2.08 1.05
C THR A 128 -7.52 -3.40 1.01
N GLY A 129 -8.43 -3.62 1.96
CA GLY A 129 -9.15 -4.88 2.10
C GLY A 129 -8.27 -6.06 2.55
N VAL A 130 -7.10 -5.83 3.17
CA VAL A 130 -6.28 -6.91 3.71
C VAL A 130 -6.87 -7.44 5.02
N ASN A 131 -6.67 -8.72 5.30
CA ASN A 131 -7.19 -9.34 6.52
C ASN A 131 -6.44 -8.86 7.77
N ARG A 132 -5.12 -8.65 7.64
CA ARG A 132 -4.27 -8.23 8.76
C ARG A 132 -3.22 -7.21 8.31
N VAL A 133 -2.90 -6.30 9.22
CA VAL A 133 -1.75 -5.40 9.13
C VAL A 133 -0.86 -5.69 10.34
N ARG A 134 0.44 -5.83 10.13
CA ARG A 134 1.40 -6.16 11.17
C ARG A 134 2.68 -5.34 11.02
N PRO A 135 3.41 -5.10 12.11
CA PRO A 135 4.75 -4.54 12.05
C PRO A 135 5.71 -5.43 11.26
N LEU A 136 6.63 -4.80 10.53
CA LEU A 136 7.56 -5.46 9.62
C LEU A 136 8.44 -6.53 10.30
N GLU A 137 8.88 -6.28 11.51
CA GLU A 137 9.74 -7.18 12.29
C GLU A 137 9.10 -8.54 12.60
N LEU A 138 7.79 -8.65 12.47
CA LEU A 138 7.07 -9.90 12.67
C LEU A 138 7.03 -10.79 11.42
N LEU A 139 7.43 -10.27 10.26
CA LEU A 139 7.41 -11.01 8.99
C LEU A 139 8.18 -12.33 9.09
N GLY A 140 9.39 -12.32 9.62
CA GLY A 140 10.23 -13.50 9.73
C GLY A 140 9.57 -14.61 10.57
N ASN A 141 9.02 -14.24 11.73
CA ASN A 141 8.32 -15.19 12.60
C ASN A 141 7.07 -15.77 11.94
N ASP A 142 6.33 -14.95 11.22
CA ASP A 142 5.12 -15.39 10.52
C ASP A 142 5.46 -16.30 9.34
N LEU A 143 6.53 -16.06 8.61
CA LEU A 143 7.02 -16.94 7.55
C LEU A 143 7.43 -18.31 8.11
N ILE A 144 8.14 -18.35 9.25
CA ILE A 144 8.45 -19.59 9.96
C ILE A 144 7.15 -20.34 10.31
N GLY A 145 6.16 -19.63 10.82
CA GLY A 145 4.85 -20.17 11.18
C GLY A 145 4.06 -20.76 10.00
N THR A 146 4.34 -20.37 8.77
CA THR A 146 3.73 -20.98 7.57
C THR A 146 4.26 -22.38 7.27
N GLY A 147 5.33 -22.82 7.92
CA GLY A 147 6.01 -24.08 7.63
C GLY A 147 7.09 -23.96 6.55
N LEU A 148 7.39 -22.75 6.07
CA LEU A 148 8.37 -22.50 5.01
C LEU A 148 9.77 -23.07 5.33
N ILE A 149 10.16 -23.10 6.60
CA ILE A 149 11.50 -23.53 7.02
C ILE A 149 11.57 -25.02 7.43
N ASN A 150 10.43 -25.67 7.66
CA ASN A 150 10.38 -27.01 8.24
C ASN A 150 10.13 -28.16 7.23
N GLY A 151 10.33 -27.93 5.94
CA GLY A 151 10.20 -28.98 4.91
C GLY A 151 8.75 -29.47 4.65
N LYS A 152 7.76 -28.92 5.36
CA LYS A 152 6.32 -29.11 5.11
C LYS A 152 5.76 -27.96 4.30
N THR A 153 6.55 -27.42 3.45
CA THR A 153 6.50 -26.07 2.97
C THR A 153 5.51 -25.90 1.85
N PRO A 154 4.64 -24.90 1.94
CA PRO A 154 4.00 -24.36 0.76
C PRO A 154 5.08 -23.81 -0.20
N LEU A 155 4.81 -23.89 -1.50
CA LEU A 155 5.64 -23.23 -2.50
C LEU A 155 5.66 -21.73 -2.22
N LEU A 156 6.83 -21.11 -2.30
CA LEU A 156 6.99 -19.68 -2.19
C LEU A 156 7.00 -19.07 -3.58
N PHE A 157 6.05 -18.17 -3.85
CA PHE A 157 6.04 -17.32 -5.04
C PHE A 157 6.49 -15.91 -4.66
N THR A 158 7.42 -15.38 -5.44
CA THR A 158 7.87 -14.00 -5.36
C THR A 158 7.78 -13.37 -6.76
N PRO A 159 7.62 -12.06 -6.89
CA PRO A 159 7.73 -11.41 -8.19
C PRO A 159 9.11 -11.67 -8.80
N LEU A 160 9.15 -11.76 -10.13
CA LEU A 160 10.43 -11.76 -10.83
C LEU A 160 11.11 -10.41 -10.64
N SER A 161 12.45 -10.45 -10.52
CA SER A 161 13.25 -9.24 -10.55
C SER A 161 13.06 -8.51 -11.87
N PRO A 162 13.07 -7.17 -11.90
CA PRO A 162 13.03 -6.41 -13.14
C PRO A 162 14.16 -6.84 -14.09
N ALA A 163 13.89 -6.79 -15.39
CA ALA A 163 14.87 -7.18 -16.41
C ALA A 163 16.14 -6.30 -16.41
N GLU A 164 16.05 -5.09 -15.86
CA GLU A 164 17.16 -4.12 -15.76
C GLU A 164 17.75 -4.15 -14.34
N MET A 165 18.53 -5.16 -14.05
CA MET A 165 19.20 -5.32 -12.73
C MET A 165 20.10 -4.15 -12.33
N GLY A 166 20.53 -3.30 -13.25
CA GLY A 166 21.35 -2.11 -12.94
C GLY A 166 20.64 -1.02 -12.16
N ASN A 167 19.30 -1.08 -12.08
CA ASN A 167 18.46 -0.13 -11.36
C ASN A 167 17.81 -0.73 -10.10
N ASP A 168 18.04 -2.02 -9.85
CA ASP A 168 17.46 -2.70 -8.70
C ASP A 168 18.16 -2.28 -7.41
N SER A 169 17.41 -2.15 -6.35
CA SER A 169 17.99 -2.05 -5.02
C SER A 169 18.64 -3.37 -4.62
N ARG A 170 19.53 -3.32 -3.63
CA ARG A 170 20.13 -4.53 -3.07
C ARG A 170 19.07 -5.52 -2.58
N ASP A 171 17.97 -5.04 -2.03
CA ASP A 171 16.87 -5.87 -1.52
C ASP A 171 16.12 -6.56 -2.66
N GLU A 172 15.90 -5.88 -3.78
CA GLU A 172 15.27 -6.46 -4.97
C GLU A 172 16.17 -7.53 -5.59
N ILE A 173 17.48 -7.29 -5.66
CA ILE A 173 18.46 -8.28 -6.13
C ILE A 173 18.45 -9.52 -5.24
N LEU A 174 18.50 -9.33 -3.91
CA LEU A 174 18.48 -10.44 -2.96
C LEU A 174 17.16 -11.23 -3.03
N HIS A 175 16.04 -10.54 -3.22
CA HIS A 175 14.73 -11.15 -3.37
C HIS A 175 14.59 -11.93 -4.68
N GLY A 176 15.20 -11.45 -5.75
CA GLY A 176 15.20 -12.13 -7.05
C GLY A 176 16.06 -13.41 -7.07
N HIS A 177 16.96 -13.58 -6.10
CA HIS A 177 17.81 -14.76 -5.93
C HIS A 177 17.29 -15.78 -4.91
N ALA A 178 16.18 -15.48 -4.22
CA ALA A 178 15.56 -16.38 -3.24
C ALA A 178 14.56 -17.34 -3.88
#